data_635df28607d29e7d6e325f082508eaf5
#
_entry.id   635df28607d29e7d6e325f082508eaf5
#
_cell.length_a   1.000
_cell.length_b   1.000
_cell.length_c   1.000
_cell.angle_alpha   90.00
_cell.angle_beta   90.00
_cell.angle_gamma   90.00
#
_symmetry.space_group_name_H-M   'P 1'
#
loop_
_entity.id
_entity.type
_entity.pdbx_description
1 polymer ?
#
loop_
_entity_poly.entity_id
_entity_poly.type
_entity_poly.pdbx_seq_one_letter_code
_entity_poly.pdbx_strand_id
1 'polypeptide(L)'
;MILDIIKEKIGNISVSAGDKSYTLDMLKLRRVKLDMRERSCLFNFAFPVLPDDGLRDKILSVVREACPPYFKIRLKIDRDYLDLRGAQDLFVGFLSGFQALSAAISPKEQSFVVSEDGFCVELRLSEETERLVESSRFAEKFADFVSGYTNYKIALKRIVKPSDIDFDERVKELEEKRDLNISAQLSLPSRKIKLESVKELIGRAIDTPPKYILDVRAGEELTIVCGKVHNPTTYRPREKDFVLCKFDLQDFSDEIPCVYFAKDENNLKKFLSVYDGDEIVVRGKTTVSNFTKCEQITAYQISRCKIAADEDGNSFVSRPPCAKYMVVEPEPYIEPNQIDLLAATNKPPEFFLNNTVVVFDFETTGLRVLEDKIIEIGAVKMIDGEIKESFSTLINPQKKIDARITDLTGISDEMVENAPTIQQVMGDFYKFCFGSVMVAHNLEFDYGFLRYFAKPSGYLFDNKKLDTLELSRQLFAKDRFRGEEPGKFTLDVLTKSFEIPLDNAHRSLCDAAATAHLLKKLLEKDPELI
;
A
#
# COMPACT_ATOMS: atom_id res chain seq x y z
N MET A 1 -1.60 33.05 17.27
CA MET A 1 -0.65 33.10 18.44
C MET A 1 0.82 32.90 18.04
N ILE A 2 1.36 31.69 17.76
CA ILE A 2 2.81 31.59 17.43
C ILE A 2 3.16 32.20 16.07
N LEU A 3 2.32 32.06 15.07
CA LEU A 3 2.50 32.69 13.76
C LEU A 3 2.45 34.23 13.87
N ASP A 4 1.57 34.76 14.71
CA ASP A 4 1.45 36.22 14.91
C ASP A 4 2.71 36.79 15.57
N ILE A 5 3.26 36.06 16.55
CA ILE A 5 4.53 36.43 17.19
C ILE A 5 5.69 36.39 16.17
N ILE A 6 5.73 35.39 15.31
CA ILE A 6 6.75 35.29 14.25
C ILE A 6 6.63 36.48 13.28
N LYS A 7 5.43 36.78 12.83
CA LYS A 7 5.16 37.90 11.91
C LYS A 7 5.50 39.26 12.54
N GLU A 8 5.12 39.47 13.80
CA GLU A 8 5.39 40.69 14.53
C GLU A 8 6.90 40.93 14.76
N LYS A 9 7.63 39.89 15.19
CA LYS A 9 9.06 40.03 15.54
C LYS A 9 9.99 40.01 14.32
N ILE A 10 9.65 39.30 13.25
CA ILE A 10 10.51 39.23 12.07
C ILE A 10 10.18 40.32 11.05
N GLY A 11 8.94 40.86 11.09
CA GLY A 11 8.49 41.92 10.18
C GLY A 11 8.24 41.42 8.75
N ASN A 12 8.05 42.36 7.82
CA ASN A 12 7.76 42.05 6.41
C ASN A 12 9.05 41.68 5.65
N ILE A 13 9.45 40.40 5.80
CA ILE A 13 10.51 39.82 4.96
C ILE A 13 9.86 39.14 3.76
N SER A 14 10.42 39.38 2.57
CA SER A 14 10.03 38.65 1.35
C SER A 14 11.17 37.73 0.90
N VAL A 15 10.79 36.52 0.45
CA VAL A 15 11.69 35.54 -0.15
C VAL A 15 11.40 35.50 -1.63
N SER A 16 12.42 35.75 -2.47
CA SER A 16 12.26 35.71 -3.93
C SER A 16 12.70 34.33 -4.46
N ALA A 17 11.90 33.77 -5.35
CA ALA A 17 12.25 32.57 -6.11
C ALA A 17 11.79 32.75 -7.57
N GLY A 18 12.74 32.87 -8.48
CA GLY A 18 12.48 33.29 -9.86
C GLY A 18 11.84 34.68 -9.89
N ASP A 19 10.79 34.85 -10.67
CA ASP A 19 10.04 36.11 -10.82
C ASP A 19 8.98 36.35 -9.73
N LYS A 20 8.84 35.43 -8.78
CA LYS A 20 7.84 35.51 -7.69
C LYS A 20 8.49 35.90 -6.36
N SER A 21 7.80 36.75 -5.61
CA SER A 21 8.18 37.12 -4.25
C SER A 21 7.11 36.67 -3.25
N TYR A 22 7.55 36.06 -2.16
CA TYR A 22 6.69 35.46 -1.13
C TYR A 22 6.93 36.14 0.20
N THR A 23 5.86 36.60 0.84
CA THR A 23 5.92 37.27 2.14
C THR A 23 5.77 36.30 3.30
N LEU A 24 6.23 36.67 4.48
CA LEU A 24 6.13 35.85 5.69
C LEU A 24 4.67 35.53 6.09
N ASP A 25 3.69 36.31 5.61
CA ASP A 25 2.28 36.05 5.80
C ASP A 25 1.81 34.71 5.21
N MET A 26 2.56 34.20 4.24
CA MET A 26 2.32 32.90 3.62
C MET A 26 2.88 31.72 4.42
N LEU A 27 3.53 31.97 5.57
CA LEU A 27 3.98 30.91 6.47
C LEU A 27 2.77 30.29 7.19
N LYS A 28 2.61 28.98 7.10
CA LYS A 28 1.52 28.23 7.73
C LYS A 28 2.07 27.25 8.75
N LEU A 29 1.44 27.15 9.90
CA LEU A 29 1.77 26.14 10.92
C LEU A 29 0.95 24.87 10.67
N ARG A 30 1.58 23.81 10.19
CA ARG A 30 0.91 22.53 9.90
C ARG A 30 0.78 21.63 11.11
N ARG A 31 1.81 21.59 11.95
CA ARG A 31 1.83 20.65 13.08
C ARG A 31 2.79 21.11 14.18
N VAL A 32 2.38 20.89 15.43
CA VAL A 32 3.27 20.95 16.58
C VAL A 32 3.28 19.56 17.22
N LYS A 33 4.46 18.95 17.29
CA LYS A 33 4.66 17.68 17.98
C LYS A 33 5.41 17.92 19.27
N LEU A 34 4.75 17.63 20.39
CA LEU A 34 5.30 17.77 21.73
C LEU A 34 5.72 16.39 22.24
N ASP A 35 6.97 16.28 22.69
CA ASP A 35 7.48 15.12 23.41
C ASP A 35 7.81 15.53 24.84
N MET A 36 6.99 15.07 25.78
CA MET A 36 7.14 15.41 27.20
C MET A 36 8.29 14.66 27.86
N ARG A 37 8.65 13.46 27.37
CA ARG A 37 9.76 12.66 27.93
C ARG A 37 11.10 13.28 27.54
N GLU A 38 11.27 13.60 26.27
CA GLU A 38 12.49 14.25 25.75
C GLU A 38 12.51 15.76 25.99
N ARG A 39 11.44 16.33 26.54
CA ARG A 39 11.23 17.78 26.64
C ARG A 39 11.55 18.48 25.34
N SER A 40 11.02 17.96 24.23
CA SER A 40 11.25 18.51 22.90
C SER A 40 9.95 18.87 22.21
N CYS A 41 10.01 19.94 21.42
CA CYS A 41 8.88 20.41 20.61
C CYS A 41 9.35 20.61 19.17
N LEU A 42 8.69 19.93 18.22
CA LEU A 42 8.91 20.09 16.79
C LEU A 42 7.78 20.91 16.19
N PHE A 43 8.14 22.09 15.66
CA PHE A 43 7.23 22.90 14.87
C PHE A 43 7.43 22.56 13.38
N ASN A 44 6.35 22.17 12.72
CA ASN A 44 6.35 21.95 11.28
C ASN A 44 5.54 23.06 10.60
N PHE A 45 6.24 23.87 9.80
CA PHE A 45 5.65 24.93 9.00
C PHE A 45 5.67 24.57 7.53
N ALA A 46 4.76 25.19 6.77
CA ALA A 46 4.78 25.19 5.33
C ALA A 46 4.98 26.62 4.80
N PHE A 47 5.80 26.75 3.76
CA PHE A 47 6.04 28.01 3.06
C PHE A 47 6.14 27.75 1.55
N PRO A 48 5.70 28.66 0.67
CA PRO A 48 5.67 28.42 -0.77
C PRO A 48 7.01 28.03 -1.39
N VAL A 49 8.12 28.50 -0.80
CA VAL A 49 9.49 28.14 -1.17
C VAL A 49 10.29 27.81 0.09
N LEU A 50 11.34 27.00 -0.03
CA LEU A 50 12.20 26.73 1.11
C LEU A 50 13.00 28.00 1.44
N PRO A 51 12.89 28.54 2.67
CA PRO A 51 13.64 29.72 3.08
C PRO A 51 15.14 29.38 3.19
N ASP A 52 15.98 30.40 3.05
CA ASP A 52 17.41 30.30 3.35
C ASP A 52 17.66 30.04 4.84
N ASP A 53 18.87 29.65 5.15
CA ASP A 53 19.26 29.37 6.55
C ASP A 53 19.11 30.60 7.45
N GLY A 54 19.34 31.82 6.93
CA GLY A 54 19.22 33.04 7.70
C GLY A 54 17.78 33.34 8.15
N LEU A 55 16.80 33.15 7.28
CA LEU A 55 15.38 33.30 7.65
C LEU A 55 14.93 32.17 8.55
N ARG A 56 15.40 30.95 8.28
CA ARG A 56 15.10 29.78 9.11
C ARG A 56 15.58 29.96 10.54
N ASP A 57 16.81 30.47 10.73
CA ASP A 57 17.37 30.72 12.05
C ASP A 57 16.64 31.83 12.80
N LYS A 58 16.21 32.89 12.09
CA LYS A 58 15.35 33.92 12.66
C LYS A 58 14.03 33.38 13.17
N ILE A 59 13.35 32.55 12.37
CA ILE A 59 12.10 31.91 12.77
C ILE A 59 12.34 30.99 13.98
N LEU A 60 13.42 30.21 13.98
CA LEU A 60 13.78 29.33 15.09
C LEU A 60 14.06 30.12 16.39
N SER A 61 14.75 31.27 16.30
CA SER A 61 15.01 32.13 17.45
C SER A 61 13.71 32.63 18.06
N VAL A 62 12.80 33.16 17.24
CA VAL A 62 11.50 33.66 17.70
C VAL A 62 10.64 32.55 18.33
N VAL A 63 10.63 31.37 17.73
CA VAL A 63 9.90 30.23 18.29
C VAL A 63 10.49 29.77 19.62
N ARG A 64 11.82 29.79 19.75
CA ARG A 64 12.50 29.47 21.02
C ARG A 64 12.16 30.47 22.12
N GLU A 65 12.12 31.75 21.82
CA GLU A 65 11.75 32.80 22.79
C GLU A 65 10.29 32.68 23.26
N ALA A 66 9.41 32.23 22.37
CA ALA A 66 7.98 32.03 22.66
C ALA A 66 7.67 30.74 23.43
N CYS A 67 8.65 29.85 23.55
CA CYS A 67 8.48 28.53 24.20
C CYS A 67 9.18 28.49 25.56
N PRO A 68 8.72 27.63 26.51
CA PRO A 68 9.42 27.46 27.78
C PRO A 68 10.89 27.05 27.59
N PRO A 69 11.85 27.65 28.34
CA PRO A 69 13.28 27.46 28.10
C PRO A 69 13.82 26.05 28.33
N TYR A 70 13.03 25.21 28.96
CA TYR A 70 13.39 23.82 29.22
C TYR A 70 13.02 22.85 28.07
N PHE A 71 12.39 23.37 26.98
CA PHE A 71 12.09 22.57 25.80
C PHE A 71 13.18 22.71 24.74
N LYS A 72 13.59 21.57 24.16
CA LYS A 72 14.42 21.52 22.95
C LYS A 72 13.57 21.83 21.74
N ILE A 73 13.65 23.02 21.19
CA ILE A 73 12.85 23.43 20.03
C ILE A 73 13.53 22.96 18.74
N ARG A 74 12.78 22.27 17.90
CA ARG A 74 13.16 21.89 16.53
C ARG A 74 12.19 22.55 15.55
N LEU A 75 12.73 22.96 14.41
CA LEU A 75 11.98 23.59 13.34
C LEU A 75 12.13 22.76 12.06
N LYS A 76 11.01 22.48 11.43
CA LYS A 76 10.94 21.93 10.07
C LYS A 76 10.09 22.88 9.24
N ILE A 77 10.60 23.30 8.08
CA ILE A 77 9.84 24.10 7.12
C ILE A 77 9.83 23.29 5.83
N ASP A 78 8.64 22.86 5.43
CA ASP A 78 8.41 22.15 4.20
C ASP A 78 7.91 23.12 3.12
N ARG A 79 8.10 22.76 1.86
CA ARG A 79 7.48 23.51 0.77
C ARG A 79 5.96 23.36 0.86
N ASP A 80 5.24 24.48 0.72
CA ASP A 80 3.77 24.47 0.66
C ASP A 80 3.34 23.91 -0.69
N TYR A 81 3.17 22.59 -0.73
CA TYR A 81 2.71 21.83 -1.88
C TYR A 81 1.52 20.97 -1.46
N LEU A 82 0.49 20.97 -2.27
CA LEU A 82 -0.70 20.17 -2.07
C LEU A 82 -0.99 19.41 -3.36
N ASP A 83 -0.80 18.11 -3.33
CA ASP A 83 -1.20 17.20 -4.39
C ASP A 83 -2.65 16.72 -4.18
N LEU A 84 -3.17 15.93 -5.13
CA LEU A 84 -4.52 15.38 -5.07
C LEU A 84 -4.77 14.59 -3.78
N ARG A 85 -3.79 13.82 -3.35
CA ARG A 85 -3.88 13.01 -2.13
C ARG A 85 -3.88 13.88 -0.88
N GLY A 86 -2.99 14.86 -0.81
CA GLY A 86 -2.97 15.82 0.29
C GLY A 86 -4.28 16.61 0.40
N ALA A 87 -4.92 16.96 -0.73
CA ALA A 87 -6.23 17.59 -0.74
C ALA A 87 -7.33 16.64 -0.25
N GLN A 88 -7.29 15.36 -0.63
CA GLN A 88 -8.21 14.33 -0.14
C GLN A 88 -8.06 14.11 1.36
N ASP A 89 -6.83 13.90 1.83
CA ASP A 89 -6.55 13.66 3.25
C ASP A 89 -6.99 14.85 4.11
N LEU A 90 -6.78 16.07 3.61
CA LEU A 90 -7.19 17.30 4.28
C LEU A 90 -8.72 17.38 4.40
N PHE A 91 -9.44 17.09 3.33
CA PHE A 91 -10.90 17.10 3.31
C PHE A 91 -11.49 16.00 4.19
N VAL A 92 -11.01 14.77 4.05
CA VAL A 92 -11.48 13.61 4.85
C VAL A 92 -11.19 13.84 6.33
N GLY A 93 -9.98 14.31 6.66
CA GLY A 93 -9.61 14.66 8.04
C GLY A 93 -10.51 15.73 8.65
N PHE A 94 -10.87 16.76 7.88
CA PHE A 94 -11.81 17.78 8.32
C PHE A 94 -13.26 17.26 8.44
N LEU A 95 -13.71 16.48 7.45
CA LEU A 95 -15.04 15.86 7.42
C LEU A 95 -15.27 14.94 8.63
N SER A 96 -14.25 14.24 9.09
CA SER A 96 -14.33 13.34 10.24
C SER A 96 -14.73 14.04 11.55
N GLY A 97 -14.49 15.34 11.65
CA GLY A 97 -14.97 16.19 12.76
C GLY A 97 -16.49 16.44 12.76
N PHE A 98 -17.19 16.05 11.69
CA PHE A 98 -18.64 16.24 11.51
C PHE A 98 -19.33 14.89 11.35
N GLN A 99 -19.60 14.20 12.46
CA GLN A 99 -20.12 12.82 12.48
C GLN A 99 -21.32 12.59 11.54
N ALA A 100 -22.31 13.48 11.55
CA ALA A 100 -23.51 13.36 10.70
C ALA A 100 -23.17 13.48 9.20
N LEU A 101 -22.28 14.41 8.83
CA LEU A 101 -21.85 14.60 7.45
C LEU A 101 -20.90 13.48 6.99
N SER A 102 -20.02 13.03 7.86
CA SER A 102 -19.11 11.92 7.57
C SER A 102 -19.86 10.61 7.32
N ALA A 103 -21.00 10.40 7.98
CA ALA A 103 -21.87 9.26 7.73
C ALA A 103 -22.71 9.41 6.45
N ALA A 104 -23.07 10.66 6.07
CA ALA A 104 -23.96 10.95 4.95
C ALA A 104 -23.22 11.14 3.61
N ILE A 105 -21.92 11.50 3.62
CA ILE A 105 -21.12 11.78 2.42
C ILE A 105 -20.11 10.63 2.21
N SER A 106 -20.48 9.69 1.36
CA SER A 106 -19.60 8.57 1.02
C SER A 106 -18.41 8.99 0.14
N PRO A 107 -17.30 8.25 0.11
CA PRO A 107 -16.17 8.52 -0.80
C PRO A 107 -16.55 8.56 -2.29
N LYS A 108 -17.62 7.84 -2.69
CA LYS A 108 -18.11 7.83 -4.09
C LYS A 108 -18.83 9.13 -4.47
N GLU A 109 -19.22 9.93 -3.51
CA GLU A 109 -19.90 11.21 -3.70
C GLU A 109 -18.94 12.39 -3.67
N GLN A 110 -17.65 12.12 -3.57
CA GLN A 110 -16.60 13.12 -3.52
C GLN A 110 -15.73 13.03 -4.77
N SER A 111 -15.43 14.15 -5.40
CA SER A 111 -14.40 14.26 -6.43
C SER A 111 -13.51 15.47 -6.16
N PHE A 112 -12.24 15.36 -6.54
CA PHE A 112 -11.23 16.34 -6.22
C PHE A 112 -10.49 16.76 -7.47
N VAL A 113 -10.32 18.07 -7.65
CA VAL A 113 -9.52 18.65 -8.73
C VAL A 113 -8.49 19.59 -8.12
N VAL A 114 -7.21 19.34 -8.35
CA VAL A 114 -6.11 20.18 -7.88
C VAL A 114 -5.53 20.94 -9.07
N SER A 115 -5.32 22.24 -8.90
CA SER A 115 -4.65 23.14 -9.85
C SER A 115 -3.40 23.75 -9.22
N GLU A 116 -2.63 24.52 -9.99
CA GLU A 116 -1.41 25.18 -9.47
C GLU A 116 -1.68 26.10 -8.26
N ASP A 117 -2.84 26.77 -8.23
CA ASP A 117 -3.16 27.80 -7.23
C ASP A 117 -4.26 27.38 -6.24
N GLY A 118 -4.86 26.17 -6.41
CA GLY A 118 -5.96 25.77 -5.55
C GLY A 118 -6.45 24.36 -5.78
N PHE A 119 -7.48 23.99 -5.03
CA PHE A 119 -8.20 22.74 -5.28
C PHE A 119 -9.70 22.92 -5.11
N CYS A 120 -10.45 22.10 -5.84
CA CYS A 120 -11.89 22.04 -5.80
C CYS A 120 -12.32 20.68 -5.26
N VAL A 121 -13.21 20.70 -4.27
CA VAL A 121 -13.92 19.51 -3.80
C VAL A 121 -15.34 19.59 -4.34
N GLU A 122 -15.73 18.62 -5.14
CA GLU A 122 -17.09 18.51 -5.67
C GLU A 122 -17.82 17.40 -4.92
N LEU A 123 -18.94 17.76 -4.29
CA LEU A 123 -19.79 16.86 -3.51
C LEU A 123 -21.11 16.64 -4.22
N ARG A 124 -21.52 15.37 -4.38
CA ARG A 124 -22.81 14.97 -4.93
C ARG A 124 -23.72 14.56 -3.78
N LEU A 125 -24.64 15.45 -3.41
CA LEU A 125 -25.40 15.35 -2.19
C LEU A 125 -26.87 15.02 -2.47
N SER A 126 -27.53 14.32 -1.54
CA SER A 126 -29.00 14.31 -1.46
C SER A 126 -29.50 15.64 -0.89
N GLU A 127 -30.78 15.98 -1.10
CA GLU A 127 -31.37 17.20 -0.52
C GLU A 127 -31.25 17.25 1.01
N GLU A 128 -31.37 16.11 1.68
CA GLU A 128 -31.20 15.99 3.13
C GLU A 128 -29.74 16.30 3.56
N THR A 129 -28.77 15.75 2.85
CA THR A 129 -27.35 15.99 3.14
C THR A 129 -26.95 17.43 2.83
N GLU A 130 -27.50 18.04 1.78
CA GLU A 130 -27.30 19.45 1.46
C GLU A 130 -27.77 20.38 2.59
N ARG A 131 -28.94 20.12 3.16
CA ARG A 131 -29.44 20.86 4.33
C ARG A 131 -28.52 20.72 5.56
N LEU A 132 -27.92 19.54 5.75
CA LEU A 132 -26.93 19.32 6.82
C LEU A 132 -25.62 20.10 6.56
N VAL A 133 -25.16 20.14 5.31
CA VAL A 133 -23.97 20.93 4.92
C VAL A 133 -24.20 22.42 5.16
N GLU A 134 -25.40 22.95 4.80
CA GLU A 134 -25.73 24.34 5.01
C GLU A 134 -25.89 24.69 6.50
N SER A 135 -26.71 23.91 7.24
CA SER A 135 -26.96 24.16 8.66
C SER A 135 -25.70 24.09 9.53
N SER A 136 -24.74 23.25 9.15
CA SER A 136 -23.46 23.13 9.86
C SER A 136 -22.44 24.21 9.50
N ARG A 137 -22.72 25.03 8.49
CA ARG A 137 -21.77 25.99 7.88
C ARG A 137 -20.45 25.31 7.47
N PHE A 138 -20.55 24.08 6.97
CA PHE A 138 -19.41 23.22 6.68
C PHE A 138 -18.46 23.87 5.67
N ALA A 139 -18.96 24.45 4.59
CA ALA A 139 -18.16 25.06 3.54
C ALA A 139 -17.28 26.22 4.07
N GLU A 140 -17.86 27.10 4.89
CA GLU A 140 -17.14 28.22 5.51
C GLU A 140 -16.06 27.72 6.46
N LYS A 141 -16.42 26.80 7.37
CA LYS A 141 -15.49 26.22 8.32
C LYS A 141 -14.36 25.45 7.64
N PHE A 142 -14.65 24.78 6.52
CA PHE A 142 -13.63 24.09 5.75
C PHE A 142 -12.68 25.07 5.07
N ALA A 143 -13.19 26.14 4.48
CA ALA A 143 -12.36 27.19 3.88
C ALA A 143 -11.44 27.85 4.93
N ASP A 144 -11.97 28.15 6.11
CA ASP A 144 -11.17 28.71 7.23
C ASP A 144 -10.09 27.72 7.69
N PHE A 145 -10.43 26.45 7.86
CA PHE A 145 -9.48 25.41 8.24
C PHE A 145 -8.35 25.29 7.23
N VAL A 146 -8.66 25.23 5.93
CA VAL A 146 -7.63 25.10 4.88
C VAL A 146 -6.77 26.35 4.78
N SER A 147 -7.36 27.55 4.94
CA SER A 147 -6.61 28.82 4.93
C SER A 147 -5.55 28.88 6.04
N GLY A 148 -5.80 28.21 7.17
CA GLY A 148 -4.81 28.04 8.25
C GLY A 148 -3.72 27.02 7.94
N TYR A 149 -3.95 26.09 7.01
CA TYR A 149 -3.06 24.97 6.74
C TYR A 149 -2.17 25.18 5.51
N THR A 150 -2.69 25.81 4.46
CA THR A 150 -1.99 26.00 3.18
C THR A 150 -2.40 27.34 2.53
N ASN A 151 -1.62 27.79 1.55
CA ASN A 151 -1.94 28.97 0.74
C ASN A 151 -2.79 28.64 -0.50
N TYR A 152 -3.15 27.38 -0.72
CA TYR A 152 -4.02 26.99 -1.82
C TYR A 152 -5.43 27.53 -1.63
N LYS A 153 -6.01 28.06 -2.69
CA LYS A 153 -7.41 28.46 -2.71
C LYS A 153 -8.30 27.23 -2.74
N ILE A 154 -9.43 27.32 -2.06
CA ILE A 154 -10.38 26.23 -2.00
C ILE A 154 -11.69 26.59 -2.67
N ALA A 155 -12.27 25.66 -3.42
CA ALA A 155 -13.62 25.71 -3.87
C ALA A 155 -14.37 24.45 -3.44
N LEU A 156 -15.52 24.59 -2.80
CA LEU A 156 -16.43 23.49 -2.50
C LEU A 156 -17.64 23.62 -3.43
N LYS A 157 -17.74 22.73 -4.40
CA LYS A 157 -18.86 22.67 -5.34
C LYS A 157 -19.83 21.61 -4.87
N ARG A 158 -21.10 21.95 -4.78
CA ARG A 158 -22.19 21.09 -4.33
C ARG A 158 -23.13 20.82 -5.49
N ILE A 159 -23.43 19.54 -5.73
CA ILE A 159 -24.37 19.09 -6.75
C ILE A 159 -25.46 18.31 -6.04
N VAL A 160 -26.65 18.86 -5.97
CA VAL A 160 -27.80 18.19 -5.35
C VAL A 160 -28.43 17.25 -6.38
N LYS A 161 -28.59 15.97 -6.01
CA LYS A 161 -29.26 14.97 -6.85
C LYS A 161 -30.78 15.23 -6.77
N PRO A 162 -31.46 15.45 -7.90
CA PRO A 162 -32.95 15.53 -7.88
C PRO A 162 -33.54 14.17 -7.46
N SER A 163 -34.64 14.19 -6.73
CA SER A 163 -35.26 13.02 -6.11
C SER A 163 -35.99 12.07 -7.06
N ASP A 164 -36.23 12.45 -8.32
CA ASP A 164 -36.94 11.61 -9.30
C ASP A 164 -36.44 11.92 -10.71
N ILE A 165 -35.56 11.10 -11.24
CA ILE A 165 -35.21 11.06 -12.67
C ILE A 165 -35.36 9.63 -13.17
N ASP A 166 -36.10 9.50 -14.30
CA ASP A 166 -36.33 8.26 -15.02
C ASP A 166 -35.02 7.58 -15.42
N PHE A 167 -34.96 6.24 -15.25
CA PHE A 167 -33.74 5.44 -15.40
C PHE A 167 -33.13 5.52 -16.82
N ASP A 168 -33.96 5.68 -17.85
CA ASP A 168 -33.52 5.74 -19.25
C ASP A 168 -32.88 7.09 -19.64
N GLU A 169 -33.31 8.22 -19.07
CA GLU A 169 -32.63 9.52 -19.24
C GLU A 169 -31.27 9.54 -18.52
N ARG A 170 -31.18 8.84 -17.38
CA ARG A 170 -29.96 8.75 -16.58
C ARG A 170 -28.86 7.95 -17.26
N VAL A 171 -29.23 6.92 -18.03
CA VAL A 171 -28.28 6.14 -18.85
C VAL A 171 -27.71 6.99 -19.98
N LYS A 172 -28.55 7.77 -20.69
CA LYS A 172 -28.10 8.69 -21.75
C LYS A 172 -27.20 9.82 -21.23
N GLU A 173 -27.57 10.46 -20.12
CA GLU A 173 -26.71 11.47 -19.49
C GLU A 173 -25.37 10.90 -18.98
N LEU A 174 -25.36 9.64 -18.52
CA LEU A 174 -24.13 8.96 -18.10
C LEU A 174 -23.24 8.61 -19.29
N GLU A 175 -23.81 8.26 -20.44
CA GLU A 175 -23.06 8.02 -21.68
C GLU A 175 -22.47 9.30 -22.26
N GLU A 176 -23.23 10.39 -22.33
CA GLU A 176 -22.75 11.70 -22.79
C GLU A 176 -21.70 12.31 -21.83
N LYS A 177 -21.90 12.17 -20.50
CA LYS A 177 -20.91 12.60 -19.50
C LYS A 177 -19.67 11.67 -19.46
N ARG A 178 -19.82 10.41 -19.85
CA ARG A 178 -18.72 9.47 -20.01
C ARG A 178 -17.80 9.88 -21.16
N ASP A 179 -18.35 10.31 -22.30
CA ASP A 179 -17.59 10.79 -23.45
C ASP A 179 -16.93 12.15 -23.21
N LEU A 180 -17.59 13.04 -22.45
CA LEU A 180 -17.01 14.32 -22.01
C LEU A 180 -15.93 14.14 -20.92
N ASN A 181 -16.11 13.20 -19.98
CA ASN A 181 -15.09 12.88 -18.98
C ASN A 181 -13.89 12.14 -19.58
N ILE A 182 -14.09 11.29 -20.58
CA ILE A 182 -12.99 10.66 -21.32
C ILE A 182 -12.15 11.74 -22.03
N SER A 183 -12.77 12.76 -22.63
CA SER A 183 -12.06 13.87 -23.25
C SER A 183 -11.37 14.79 -22.24
N ALA A 184 -11.93 15.00 -21.05
CA ALA A 184 -11.33 15.81 -19.99
C ALA A 184 -10.24 15.04 -19.19
N GLN A 185 -10.38 13.71 -19.04
CA GLN A 185 -9.33 12.86 -18.46
C GLN A 185 -8.13 12.67 -19.38
N LEU A 186 -8.30 12.88 -20.70
CA LEU A 186 -7.21 12.90 -21.68
C LEU A 186 -6.33 14.16 -21.62
N SER A 187 -6.67 15.16 -20.80
CA SER A 187 -5.98 16.47 -20.77
C SER A 187 -5.00 16.69 -19.62
N LEU A 188 -4.88 15.76 -18.67
CA LEU A 188 -3.72 15.74 -17.76
C LEU A 188 -2.62 14.93 -18.46
N PRO A 189 -1.40 15.46 -18.61
CA PRO A 189 -0.29 14.66 -19.11
C PRO A 189 -0.02 13.54 -18.10
N SER A 190 -0.66 12.37 -18.31
CA SER A 190 -0.27 11.19 -17.55
C SER A 190 1.21 10.98 -17.84
N ARG A 191 2.03 11.02 -16.82
CA ARG A 191 3.45 10.73 -16.92
C ARG A 191 3.61 9.42 -17.67
N LYS A 192 4.43 9.42 -18.70
CA LYS A 192 4.64 8.25 -19.56
C LYS A 192 6.06 7.73 -19.36
N ILE A 193 6.18 6.42 -19.26
CA ILE A 193 7.48 5.77 -19.22
C ILE A 193 7.98 5.63 -20.66
N LYS A 194 9.23 6.00 -20.89
CA LYS A 194 9.89 5.87 -22.19
C LYS A 194 10.45 4.47 -22.34
N LEU A 195 10.11 3.81 -23.46
CA LEU A 195 10.66 2.51 -23.83
C LEU A 195 11.75 2.70 -24.89
N GLU A 196 12.91 2.06 -24.71
CA GLU A 196 14.01 2.09 -25.68
C GLU A 196 13.79 1.12 -26.82
N SER A 197 13.18 -0.04 -26.54
CA SER A 197 12.88 -1.05 -27.54
C SER A 197 11.64 -1.85 -27.15
N VAL A 198 10.88 -2.31 -28.14
CA VAL A 198 9.71 -3.19 -27.96
C VAL A 198 9.79 -4.34 -28.95
N LYS A 199 9.57 -5.57 -28.47
CA LYS A 199 9.50 -6.79 -29.29
C LYS A 199 8.24 -7.57 -28.96
N GLU A 200 7.56 -8.07 -29.98
CA GLU A 200 6.40 -8.95 -29.78
C GLU A 200 6.73 -10.17 -28.91
N LEU A 201 5.79 -10.48 -28.02
CA LEU A 201 5.77 -11.75 -27.30
C LEU A 201 4.40 -12.41 -27.44
N ILE A 202 3.34 -11.81 -26.91
CA ILE A 202 1.96 -12.27 -27.00
C ILE A 202 1.11 -11.15 -27.61
N GLY A 203 0.47 -11.44 -28.73
CA GLY A 203 -0.26 -10.46 -29.51
C GLY A 203 0.67 -9.57 -30.35
N ARG A 204 0.23 -8.38 -30.70
CA ARG A 204 1.03 -7.39 -31.47
C ARG A 204 1.92 -6.58 -30.55
N ALA A 205 3.02 -6.03 -31.09
CA ALA A 205 3.88 -5.11 -30.38
C ALA A 205 3.08 -3.92 -29.81
N ILE A 206 3.42 -3.51 -28.59
CA ILE A 206 2.74 -2.41 -27.89
C ILE A 206 3.55 -1.15 -28.06
N ASP A 207 3.23 -0.33 -29.07
CA ASP A 207 3.96 0.89 -29.41
C ASP A 207 3.51 2.12 -28.58
N THR A 208 2.41 2.00 -27.85
CA THR A 208 1.86 3.09 -27.03
C THR A 208 2.67 3.22 -25.74
N PRO A 209 3.16 4.43 -25.41
CA PRO A 209 3.91 4.66 -24.18
C PRO A 209 3.10 4.27 -22.93
N PRO A 210 3.65 3.41 -22.05
CA PRO A 210 2.99 2.99 -20.84
C PRO A 210 2.92 4.14 -19.82
N LYS A 211 1.91 4.09 -18.98
CA LYS A 211 1.82 4.94 -17.79
C LYS A 211 2.49 4.27 -16.58
N TYR A 212 2.74 5.05 -15.55
CA TYR A 212 3.22 4.52 -14.28
C TYR A 212 2.16 3.64 -13.61
N ILE A 213 2.59 2.57 -12.95
CA ILE A 213 1.69 1.66 -12.22
C ILE A 213 0.94 2.43 -11.11
N LEU A 214 1.59 3.40 -10.49
CA LEU A 214 0.95 4.30 -9.51
C LEU A 214 -0.28 5.04 -10.06
N ASP A 215 -0.30 5.31 -11.36
CA ASP A 215 -1.38 6.05 -12.02
C ASP A 215 -2.51 5.13 -12.54
N VAL A 216 -2.43 3.81 -12.31
CA VAL A 216 -3.47 2.85 -12.66
C VAL A 216 -4.68 3.05 -11.76
N ARG A 217 -5.88 2.98 -12.34
CA ARG A 217 -7.16 3.10 -11.62
C ARG A 217 -8.00 1.84 -11.81
N ALA A 218 -8.77 1.49 -10.78
CA ALA A 218 -9.72 0.40 -10.87
C ALA A 218 -10.75 0.62 -11.99
N GLY A 219 -11.06 -0.45 -12.75
CA GLY A 219 -12.10 -0.43 -13.77
C GLY A 219 -11.69 0.20 -15.10
N GLU A 220 -10.40 0.49 -15.34
CA GLU A 220 -9.94 0.94 -16.65
C GLU A 220 -10.03 -0.20 -17.67
N GLU A 221 -10.78 0.02 -18.75
CA GLU A 221 -10.97 -0.97 -19.82
C GLU A 221 -9.70 -1.17 -20.66
N LEU A 222 -8.83 -0.16 -20.71
CA LEU A 222 -7.55 -0.21 -21.43
C LEU A 222 -6.45 0.45 -20.61
N THR A 223 -5.56 -0.37 -20.08
CA THR A 223 -4.39 0.05 -19.31
C THR A 223 -3.13 -0.46 -20.00
N ILE A 224 -2.12 0.41 -20.13
CA ILE A 224 -0.79 0.03 -20.63
C ILE A 224 0.23 0.43 -19.57
N VAL A 225 0.95 -0.56 -19.05
CA VAL A 225 2.01 -0.42 -18.05
C VAL A 225 3.24 -1.20 -18.47
N CYS A 226 4.39 -0.86 -17.95
CA CYS A 226 5.61 -1.65 -18.13
C CYS A 226 6.34 -1.81 -16.79
N GLY A 227 7.21 -2.79 -16.72
CA GLY A 227 7.98 -3.03 -15.51
C GLY A 227 8.85 -4.27 -15.62
N LYS A 228 9.55 -4.58 -14.53
CA LYS A 228 10.22 -5.85 -14.33
C LYS A 228 9.22 -6.88 -13.84
N VAL A 229 9.34 -8.07 -14.36
CA VAL A 229 8.53 -9.22 -13.95
C VAL A 229 9.06 -9.79 -12.66
N HIS A 230 8.17 -10.11 -11.74
CA HIS A 230 8.46 -10.86 -10.53
C HIS A 230 7.49 -12.04 -10.41
N ASN A 231 7.98 -13.15 -9.84
CA ASN A 231 7.19 -14.35 -9.52
C ASN A 231 6.33 -14.89 -10.67
N PRO A 232 6.86 -15.09 -11.90
CA PRO A 232 6.07 -15.65 -12.98
C PRO A 232 5.71 -17.10 -12.67
N THR A 233 4.41 -17.40 -12.60
CA THR A 233 3.87 -18.73 -12.30
C THR A 233 2.76 -19.11 -13.25
N THR A 234 2.48 -20.41 -13.37
CA THR A 234 1.39 -20.91 -14.19
C THR A 234 0.55 -21.91 -13.41
N TYR A 235 -0.76 -21.81 -13.58
CA TYR A 235 -1.71 -22.73 -12.97
C TYR A 235 -2.74 -23.20 -14.02
N ARG A 236 -2.96 -24.52 -14.11
CA ARG A 236 -4.01 -25.09 -14.97
C ARG A 236 -5.22 -25.48 -14.12
N PRO A 237 -6.31 -24.71 -14.16
CA PRO A 237 -7.53 -25.07 -13.43
C PRO A 237 -8.11 -26.37 -13.98
N ARG A 238 -8.64 -27.22 -13.10
CA ARG A 238 -9.39 -28.40 -13.50
C ARG A 238 -10.62 -27.97 -14.33
N GLU A 239 -10.93 -28.68 -15.39
CA GLU A 239 -12.11 -28.45 -16.25
C GLU A 239 -12.12 -27.10 -17.02
N LYS A 240 -10.99 -26.46 -17.24
CA LYS A 240 -10.88 -25.24 -18.03
C LYS A 240 -9.88 -25.40 -19.18
N ASP A 241 -10.24 -24.87 -20.34
CA ASP A 241 -9.42 -24.90 -21.55
C ASP A 241 -8.38 -23.76 -21.63
N PHE A 242 -7.89 -23.31 -20.48
CA PHE A 242 -6.82 -22.30 -20.42
C PHE A 242 -5.83 -22.59 -19.29
N VAL A 243 -4.64 -22.05 -19.43
CA VAL A 243 -3.66 -21.96 -18.34
C VAL A 243 -3.65 -20.53 -17.84
N LEU A 244 -3.81 -20.35 -16.54
CA LEU A 244 -3.66 -19.07 -15.87
C LEU A 244 -2.17 -18.79 -15.67
N CYS A 245 -1.67 -17.72 -16.26
CA CYS A 245 -0.34 -17.22 -16.08
C CYS A 245 -0.41 -16.00 -15.13
N LYS A 246 0.33 -16.04 -14.04
CA LYS A 246 0.38 -14.98 -13.04
C LYS A 246 1.79 -14.42 -12.95
N PHE A 247 1.92 -13.15 -12.73
CA PHE A 247 3.19 -12.47 -12.46
C PHE A 247 2.91 -11.11 -11.83
N ASP A 248 3.87 -10.60 -11.09
CA ASP A 248 3.86 -9.23 -10.61
C ASP A 248 4.67 -8.36 -11.58
N LEU A 249 4.21 -7.16 -11.83
CA LEU A 249 4.89 -6.19 -12.68
C LEU A 249 5.26 -4.97 -11.85
N GLN A 250 6.57 -4.70 -11.73
CA GLN A 250 7.10 -3.60 -10.94
C GLN A 250 7.75 -2.56 -11.85
N ASP A 251 7.31 -1.31 -11.75
CA ASP A 251 7.98 -0.16 -12.36
C ASP A 251 8.69 0.70 -11.31
N PHE A 252 9.13 1.89 -11.69
CA PHE A 252 9.78 2.84 -10.79
C PHE A 252 8.85 3.38 -9.68
N SER A 253 7.54 3.20 -9.80
CA SER A 253 6.54 3.85 -8.94
C SER A 253 5.80 2.88 -8.04
N ASP A 254 5.53 1.67 -8.50
CA ASP A 254 4.74 0.66 -7.79
C ASP A 254 4.89 -0.74 -8.40
N GLU A 255 4.21 -1.70 -7.79
CA GLU A 255 4.05 -3.07 -8.27
C GLU A 255 2.55 -3.37 -8.45
N ILE A 256 2.17 -4.13 -9.47
CA ILE A 256 0.80 -4.55 -9.72
C ILE A 256 0.73 -6.01 -10.16
N PRO A 257 -0.15 -6.84 -9.56
CA PRO A 257 -0.40 -8.19 -10.02
C PRO A 257 -0.97 -8.20 -11.44
N CYS A 258 -0.48 -9.11 -12.26
CA CYS A 258 -0.94 -9.33 -13.62
C CYS A 258 -1.37 -10.77 -13.84
N VAL A 259 -2.46 -10.97 -14.58
CA VAL A 259 -2.92 -12.29 -14.97
C VAL A 259 -3.10 -12.34 -16.49
N TYR A 260 -2.67 -13.45 -17.09
CA TYR A 260 -2.87 -13.74 -18.49
C TYR A 260 -3.50 -15.13 -18.65
N PHE A 261 -4.54 -15.25 -19.47
CA PHE A 261 -5.23 -16.52 -19.74
C PHE A 261 -4.73 -17.09 -21.06
N ALA A 262 -3.77 -18.03 -20.99
CA ALA A 262 -3.25 -18.72 -22.17
C ALA A 262 -4.26 -19.78 -22.64
N LYS A 263 -4.91 -19.52 -23.78
CA LYS A 263 -5.92 -20.42 -24.39
C LYS A 263 -5.32 -21.40 -25.41
N ASP A 264 -4.09 -21.17 -25.82
CA ASP A 264 -3.37 -22.02 -26.77
C ASP A 264 -1.94 -22.29 -26.31
N GLU A 265 -1.38 -23.41 -26.75
CA GLU A 265 -0.04 -23.85 -26.34
C GLU A 265 1.08 -22.96 -26.85
N ASN A 266 0.89 -22.26 -27.99
CA ASN A 266 1.91 -21.38 -28.53
C ASN A 266 2.11 -20.16 -27.62
N ASN A 267 1.02 -19.52 -27.19
CA ASN A 267 1.06 -18.40 -26.26
C ASN A 267 1.53 -18.83 -24.87
N LEU A 268 1.18 -20.06 -24.43
CA LEU A 268 1.73 -20.62 -23.20
C LEU A 268 3.25 -20.79 -23.29
N LYS A 269 3.78 -21.39 -24.35
CA LYS A 269 5.23 -21.53 -24.57
C LYS A 269 5.93 -20.17 -24.59
N LYS A 270 5.33 -19.18 -25.21
CA LYS A 270 5.86 -17.80 -25.20
C LYS A 270 5.90 -17.22 -23.79
N PHE A 271 4.83 -17.40 -23.00
CA PHE A 271 4.82 -16.94 -21.62
C PHE A 271 5.86 -17.66 -20.75
N LEU A 272 6.02 -18.97 -20.91
CA LEU A 272 7.02 -19.77 -20.20
C LEU A 272 8.47 -19.36 -20.51
N SER A 273 8.71 -18.51 -21.51
CA SER A 273 10.01 -17.88 -21.78
C SER A 273 10.21 -16.57 -21.03
N VAL A 274 9.24 -16.14 -20.22
CA VAL A 274 9.36 -14.96 -19.36
C VAL A 274 9.93 -15.39 -18.01
N TYR A 275 11.00 -14.75 -17.59
CA TYR A 275 11.68 -15.05 -16.34
C TYR A 275 11.60 -13.87 -15.38
N ASP A 276 11.87 -14.15 -14.13
CA ASP A 276 12.02 -13.12 -13.11
C ASP A 276 13.10 -12.09 -13.52
N GLY A 277 12.78 -10.81 -13.39
CA GLY A 277 13.64 -9.71 -13.81
C GLY A 277 13.53 -9.29 -15.28
N ASP A 278 12.79 -10.02 -16.14
CA ASP A 278 12.55 -9.60 -17.52
C ASP A 278 11.74 -8.29 -17.56
N GLU A 279 12.11 -7.40 -18.47
CA GLU A 279 11.37 -6.16 -18.69
C GLU A 279 10.32 -6.35 -19.77
N ILE A 280 9.05 -6.11 -19.41
CA ILE A 280 7.92 -6.25 -20.33
C ILE A 280 6.99 -5.04 -20.26
N VAL A 281 6.25 -4.82 -21.34
CA VAL A 281 5.10 -3.92 -21.38
C VAL A 281 3.84 -4.74 -21.61
N VAL A 282 2.81 -4.41 -20.84
CA VAL A 282 1.54 -5.13 -20.79
C VAL A 282 0.41 -4.19 -21.19
N ARG A 283 -0.46 -4.67 -22.08
CA ARG A 283 -1.75 -4.05 -22.38
C ARG A 283 -2.86 -4.94 -21.89
N GLY A 284 -3.74 -4.40 -21.07
CA GLY A 284 -4.82 -5.15 -20.46
C GLY A 284 -5.91 -4.27 -19.88
N LYS A 285 -6.78 -4.89 -19.11
CA LYS A 285 -7.87 -4.26 -18.37
C LYS A 285 -7.56 -4.33 -16.88
N THR A 286 -7.79 -3.24 -16.16
CA THR A 286 -7.70 -3.25 -14.71
C THR A 286 -8.97 -3.86 -14.11
N THR A 287 -8.80 -4.92 -13.34
CA THR A 287 -9.88 -5.65 -12.67
C THR A 287 -9.57 -5.78 -11.18
N VAL A 288 -10.58 -6.09 -10.39
CA VAL A 288 -10.39 -6.47 -8.99
C VAL A 288 -10.34 -7.99 -8.91
N SER A 289 -9.28 -8.54 -8.34
CA SER A 289 -9.15 -9.97 -8.11
C SER A 289 -10.30 -10.49 -7.25
N ASN A 290 -10.92 -11.60 -7.65
CA ASN A 290 -11.96 -12.24 -6.84
C ASN A 290 -11.41 -12.88 -5.55
N PHE A 291 -10.11 -13.18 -5.53
CA PHE A 291 -9.44 -13.85 -4.41
C PHE A 291 -8.88 -12.83 -3.41
N THR A 292 -8.04 -11.91 -3.88
CA THR A 292 -7.32 -10.94 -3.03
C THR A 292 -8.06 -9.64 -2.82
N LYS A 293 -9.13 -9.40 -3.62
CA LYS A 293 -9.84 -8.11 -3.64
C LYS A 293 -8.94 -6.90 -3.93
N CYS A 294 -7.71 -7.16 -4.42
CA CYS A 294 -6.78 -6.14 -4.89
C CYS A 294 -6.97 -5.84 -6.38
N GLU A 295 -6.51 -4.68 -6.81
CA GLU A 295 -6.42 -4.35 -8.23
C GLU A 295 -5.38 -5.22 -8.92
N GLN A 296 -5.73 -5.75 -10.07
CA GLN A 296 -4.84 -6.53 -10.94
C GLN A 296 -5.06 -6.17 -12.41
N ILE A 297 -4.09 -6.44 -13.25
CA ILE A 297 -4.25 -6.29 -14.70
C ILE A 297 -4.54 -7.64 -15.33
N THR A 298 -5.69 -7.75 -16.00
CA THR A 298 -5.96 -8.87 -16.92
C THR A 298 -5.33 -8.51 -18.26
N ALA A 299 -4.20 -9.14 -18.56
CA ALA A 299 -3.41 -8.88 -19.75
C ALA A 299 -4.05 -9.47 -21.00
N TYR A 300 -4.02 -8.72 -22.11
CA TYR A 300 -4.43 -9.16 -23.44
C TYR A 300 -3.25 -9.27 -24.40
N GLN A 301 -2.26 -8.38 -24.25
CA GLN A 301 -1.04 -8.36 -25.03
C GLN A 301 0.16 -8.13 -24.11
N ILE A 302 1.25 -8.80 -24.43
CA ILE A 302 2.53 -8.68 -23.70
C ILE A 302 3.64 -8.54 -24.74
N SER A 303 4.51 -7.58 -24.54
CA SER A 303 5.71 -7.40 -25.37
C SER A 303 6.94 -7.32 -24.46
N ARG A 304 8.07 -7.87 -24.93
CA ARG A 304 9.35 -7.59 -24.27
C ARG A 304 9.74 -6.15 -24.57
N CYS A 305 10.29 -5.46 -23.61
CA CYS A 305 10.76 -4.10 -23.79
C CYS A 305 12.09 -3.89 -23.08
N LYS A 306 12.69 -2.73 -23.32
CA LYS A 306 13.73 -2.17 -22.51
C LYS A 306 13.26 -0.82 -22.01
N ILE A 307 13.25 -0.66 -20.70
CA ILE A 307 12.75 0.54 -20.04
C ILE A 307 13.90 1.54 -19.93
N ALA A 308 13.69 2.77 -20.42
CA ALA A 308 14.69 3.84 -20.27
C ALA A 308 14.84 4.21 -18.80
N ALA A 309 16.03 4.70 -18.41
CA ALA A 309 16.23 5.20 -17.07
C ALA A 309 15.23 6.33 -16.75
N ASP A 310 14.79 6.37 -15.48
CA ASP A 310 13.89 7.43 -15.01
C ASP A 310 14.66 8.76 -14.87
N GLU A 311 14.81 9.48 -15.97
CA GLU A 311 15.51 10.76 -16.03
C GLU A 311 14.79 11.85 -15.24
N ASP A 312 13.47 11.69 -15.00
CA ASP A 312 12.63 12.67 -14.33
C ASP A 312 12.62 12.51 -12.78
N GLY A 313 13.29 11.47 -12.24
CA GLY A 313 13.39 11.23 -10.81
C GLY A 313 12.04 10.92 -10.12
N ASN A 314 11.09 10.35 -10.87
CA ASN A 314 9.76 9.99 -10.37
C ASN A 314 9.74 8.64 -9.62
N SER A 315 10.90 7.98 -9.48
CA SER A 315 11.03 6.71 -8.80
C SER A 315 10.60 6.83 -7.33
N PHE A 316 9.78 5.89 -6.90
CA PHE A 316 9.52 5.75 -5.47
C PHE A 316 10.77 5.20 -4.80
N VAL A 317 11.44 6.04 -4.02
CA VAL A 317 12.59 5.60 -3.23
C VAL A 317 12.08 5.13 -1.89
N SER A 318 12.18 3.81 -1.64
CA SER A 318 11.88 3.25 -0.32
C SER A 318 12.77 3.88 0.74
N ARG A 319 12.20 4.13 1.92
CA ARG A 319 13.02 4.51 3.08
C ARG A 319 13.99 3.38 3.40
N PRO A 320 15.22 3.69 3.81
CA PRO A 320 16.12 2.67 4.31
C PRO A 320 15.56 2.05 5.59
N PRO A 321 15.95 0.81 5.93
CA PRO A 321 15.54 0.19 7.18
C PRO A 321 15.99 1.04 8.37
N CYS A 322 15.15 1.14 9.40
CA CYS A 322 15.45 1.88 10.60
C CYS A 322 16.72 1.34 11.28
N ALA A 323 17.59 2.22 11.78
CA ALA A 323 18.80 1.79 12.47
C ALA A 323 18.50 0.93 13.72
N LYS A 324 17.39 1.27 14.44
CA LYS A 324 16.90 0.54 15.61
C LYS A 324 15.41 0.29 15.47
N TYR A 325 14.90 -0.76 16.10
CA TYR A 325 13.48 -0.96 16.30
C TYR A 325 12.93 0.16 17.19
N MET A 326 11.73 0.63 16.89
CA MET A 326 11.15 1.83 17.52
C MET A 326 9.94 1.49 18.40
N VAL A 327 9.17 0.49 18.02
CA VAL A 327 7.89 0.13 18.64
C VAL A 327 7.86 -1.34 19.00
N VAL A 328 8.30 -2.21 18.09
CA VAL A 328 8.30 -3.66 18.24
C VAL A 328 9.70 -4.19 17.96
N GLU A 329 10.32 -4.82 18.95
CA GLU A 329 11.60 -5.51 18.79
C GLU A 329 11.35 -7.01 18.59
N PRO A 330 12.08 -7.67 17.68
CA PRO A 330 12.01 -9.12 17.55
C PRO A 330 12.47 -9.81 18.82
N GLU A 331 11.85 -10.93 19.12
CA GLU A 331 12.21 -11.80 20.24
C GLU A 331 12.83 -13.10 19.75
N PRO A 332 13.76 -13.74 20.52
CA PRO A 332 14.19 -15.08 20.22
C PRO A 332 12.99 -16.03 20.18
N TYR A 333 12.86 -16.79 19.10
CA TYR A 333 11.80 -17.77 18.98
C TYR A 333 12.12 -19.01 19.80
N ILE A 334 11.22 -19.41 20.67
CA ILE A 334 11.31 -20.63 21.48
C ILE A 334 10.21 -21.58 21.01
N GLU A 335 10.61 -22.69 20.42
CA GLU A 335 9.69 -23.71 19.93
C GLU A 335 8.92 -24.35 21.09
N PRO A 336 7.58 -24.35 21.09
CA PRO A 336 6.80 -24.72 22.28
C PRO A 336 6.97 -26.16 22.75
N ASN A 337 7.41 -27.10 21.92
CA ASN A 337 7.52 -28.52 22.29
C ASN A 337 8.35 -29.36 21.34
N GLN A 338 9.67 -29.19 21.24
CA GLN A 338 10.47 -30.30 20.68
C GLN A 338 11.95 -30.21 20.99
N ILE A 339 12.43 -31.17 21.76
CA ILE A 339 13.79 -31.66 21.61
C ILE A 339 13.68 -32.90 20.71
N ASP A 340 13.62 -32.73 19.40
CA ASP A 340 13.92 -33.82 18.47
C ASP A 340 15.44 -33.98 18.38
N LEU A 341 15.97 -34.84 19.25
CA LEU A 341 17.41 -35.16 19.25
C LEU A 341 17.90 -35.73 17.89
N LEU A 342 17.00 -36.15 17.00
CA LEU A 342 17.33 -36.72 15.69
C LEU A 342 17.24 -35.68 14.57
N ALA A 343 16.51 -34.58 14.75
CA ALA A 343 16.43 -33.50 13.78
C ALA A 343 17.80 -32.81 13.54
N ALA A 344 18.70 -32.84 14.53
CA ALA A 344 20.05 -32.29 14.44
C ALA A 344 20.96 -33.00 13.43
N THR A 345 20.53 -34.11 12.84
CA THR A 345 21.37 -34.89 11.89
C THR A 345 21.02 -34.63 10.41
N ASN A 346 19.90 -34.02 10.11
CA ASN A 346 19.49 -33.73 8.74
C ASN A 346 19.99 -32.35 8.30
N LYS A 347 20.83 -32.34 7.26
CA LYS A 347 21.29 -31.10 6.65
C LYS A 347 20.04 -30.37 6.06
N PRO A 348 19.83 -29.09 6.38
CA PRO A 348 18.70 -28.37 5.83
C PRO A 348 18.79 -28.26 4.29
N PRO A 349 17.68 -28.14 3.57
CA PRO A 349 17.68 -27.87 2.14
C PRO A 349 18.58 -26.68 1.79
N GLU A 350 19.29 -26.77 0.66
CA GLU A 350 20.29 -25.78 0.23
C GLU A 350 19.72 -24.36 0.14
N PHE A 351 18.44 -24.24 -0.17
CA PHE A 351 17.74 -22.96 -0.19
C PHE A 351 17.93 -22.17 1.12
N PHE A 352 17.79 -22.83 2.27
CA PHE A 352 17.91 -22.15 3.57
C PHE A 352 19.36 -21.79 3.94
N LEU A 353 20.36 -22.47 3.37
CA LEU A 353 21.76 -22.14 3.59
C LEU A 353 22.17 -20.85 2.86
N ASN A 354 21.47 -20.54 1.79
CA ASN A 354 21.76 -19.40 0.93
C ASN A 354 20.83 -18.21 1.17
N ASN A 355 19.76 -18.37 1.96
CA ASN A 355 18.75 -17.35 2.16
C ASN A 355 18.33 -17.25 3.61
N THR A 356 18.24 -16.02 4.11
CA THR A 356 17.41 -15.71 5.28
C THR A 356 15.96 -15.64 4.83
N VAL A 357 15.07 -16.30 5.55
CA VAL A 357 13.63 -16.36 5.19
C VAL A 357 12.81 -15.74 6.30
N VAL A 358 11.88 -14.85 5.96
CA VAL A 358 10.85 -14.35 6.86
C VAL A 358 9.52 -14.88 6.41
N VAL A 359 8.90 -15.69 7.27
CA VAL A 359 7.53 -16.20 7.08
C VAL A 359 6.59 -15.34 7.90
N PHE A 360 5.51 -14.85 7.29
CA PHE A 360 4.60 -13.93 7.94
C PHE A 360 3.14 -14.25 7.63
N ASP A 361 2.28 -13.79 8.52
CA ASP A 361 0.83 -13.93 8.44
C ASP A 361 0.18 -12.72 9.11
N PHE A 362 -0.98 -12.29 8.61
CA PHE A 362 -1.75 -11.17 9.15
C PHE A 362 -3.15 -11.58 9.52
N GLU A 363 -3.59 -11.21 10.73
CA GLU A 363 -5.01 -11.14 11.02
C GLU A 363 -5.58 -9.79 10.63
N THR A 364 -6.79 -9.79 10.08
CA THR A 364 -7.41 -8.59 9.51
C THR A 364 -8.87 -8.47 9.92
N THR A 365 -9.45 -7.26 9.83
CA THR A 365 -10.88 -7.03 10.08
C THR A 365 -11.80 -7.60 9.01
N GLY A 366 -11.25 -8.20 7.95
CA GLY A 366 -11.97 -8.81 6.83
C GLY A 366 -11.06 -9.02 5.62
N LEU A 367 -11.65 -9.39 4.49
CA LEU A 367 -10.90 -9.88 3.32
C LEU A 367 -10.58 -8.79 2.27
N ARG A 368 -11.02 -7.55 2.48
CA ARG A 368 -10.96 -6.50 1.46
C ARG A 368 -9.87 -5.49 1.79
N VAL A 369 -8.74 -5.56 1.12
CA VAL A 369 -7.57 -4.69 1.35
C VAL A 369 -7.91 -3.19 1.38
N LEU A 370 -8.85 -2.73 0.54
CA LEU A 370 -9.25 -1.32 0.48
C LEU A 370 -10.18 -0.88 1.62
N GLU A 371 -10.87 -1.81 2.27
CA GLU A 371 -11.89 -1.53 3.28
C GLU A 371 -11.46 -2.00 4.69
N ASP A 372 -10.66 -3.07 4.74
CA ASP A 372 -10.29 -3.74 5.97
C ASP A 372 -8.90 -3.35 6.45
N LYS A 373 -8.59 -3.71 7.68
CA LYS A 373 -7.38 -3.30 8.39
C LYS A 373 -6.68 -4.50 9.00
N ILE A 374 -5.37 -4.43 9.11
CA ILE A 374 -4.57 -5.40 9.86
C ILE A 374 -4.84 -5.19 11.35
N ILE A 375 -5.06 -6.27 12.09
CA ILE A 375 -5.26 -6.29 13.54
C ILE A 375 -4.17 -7.07 14.29
N GLU A 376 -3.43 -7.95 13.61
CA GLU A 376 -2.25 -8.62 14.16
C GLU A 376 -1.21 -8.85 13.06
N ILE A 377 0.05 -8.73 13.40
CA ILE A 377 1.20 -9.14 12.59
C ILE A 377 1.91 -10.25 13.32
N GLY A 378 2.09 -11.40 12.70
CA GLY A 378 2.94 -12.48 13.15
C GLY A 378 3.97 -12.83 12.09
N ALA A 379 5.24 -12.91 12.47
CA ALA A 379 6.28 -13.34 11.57
C ALA A 379 7.39 -14.08 12.32
N VAL A 380 8.02 -15.01 11.62
CA VAL A 380 9.19 -15.72 12.10
C VAL A 380 10.33 -15.62 11.09
N LYS A 381 11.56 -15.51 11.58
CA LYS A 381 12.77 -15.47 10.77
C LYS A 381 13.52 -16.78 10.88
N MET A 382 13.72 -17.41 9.74
CA MET A 382 14.50 -18.63 9.60
C MET A 382 15.93 -18.30 9.12
N ILE A 383 16.89 -18.87 9.80
CA ILE A 383 18.32 -18.83 9.44
C ILE A 383 18.81 -20.28 9.45
N ASP A 384 19.48 -20.70 8.39
CA ASP A 384 19.96 -22.08 8.22
C ASP A 384 18.86 -23.16 8.39
N GLY A 385 17.62 -22.81 8.00
CA GLY A 385 16.47 -23.71 8.06
C GLY A 385 15.85 -23.90 9.45
N GLU A 386 16.21 -23.06 10.41
CA GLU A 386 15.65 -23.04 11.76
C GLU A 386 15.06 -21.67 12.09
N ILE A 387 13.93 -21.65 12.79
CA ILE A 387 13.32 -20.41 13.28
C ILE A 387 14.19 -19.87 14.42
N LYS A 388 14.69 -18.67 14.30
CA LYS A 388 15.57 -18.03 15.30
C LYS A 388 14.92 -16.84 15.99
N GLU A 389 14.12 -16.07 15.28
CA GLU A 389 13.49 -14.85 15.79
C GLU A 389 12.02 -14.84 15.44
N SER A 390 11.22 -14.19 16.27
CA SER A 390 9.82 -13.88 16.02
C SER A 390 9.57 -12.38 16.10
N PHE A 391 8.60 -11.91 15.32
CA PHE A 391 8.07 -10.56 15.35
C PHE A 391 6.56 -10.68 15.49
N SER A 392 5.99 -10.25 16.60
CA SER A 392 4.55 -10.37 16.86
C SER A 392 4.01 -9.13 17.55
N THR A 393 2.90 -8.63 17.06
CA THR A 393 2.22 -7.49 17.67
C THR A 393 0.77 -7.40 17.24
N LEU A 394 -0.11 -7.03 18.18
CA LEU A 394 -1.43 -6.54 17.86
C LEU A 394 -1.35 -5.15 17.23
N ILE A 395 -2.30 -4.85 16.36
CA ILE A 395 -2.39 -3.57 15.65
C ILE A 395 -3.75 -2.94 15.92
N ASN A 396 -3.75 -1.66 16.29
CA ASN A 396 -4.99 -0.89 16.40
C ASN A 396 -5.51 -0.54 15.00
N PRO A 397 -6.62 -1.15 14.55
CA PRO A 397 -7.17 -0.90 13.21
C PRO A 397 -7.83 0.49 13.09
N GLN A 398 -8.03 1.19 14.21
CA GLN A 398 -8.83 2.43 14.28
C GLN A 398 -10.23 2.25 13.68
N LYS A 399 -10.76 1.05 13.75
CA LYS A 399 -12.04 0.61 13.22
C LYS A 399 -12.56 -0.51 14.12
N LYS A 400 -13.87 -0.58 14.33
CA LYS A 400 -14.48 -1.65 15.11
C LYS A 400 -14.30 -3.00 14.43
N ILE A 401 -13.97 -4.02 15.21
CA ILE A 401 -13.82 -5.40 14.77
C ILE A 401 -15.22 -6.06 14.74
N ASP A 402 -15.59 -6.71 13.64
CA ASP A 402 -16.83 -7.47 13.54
C ASP A 402 -16.78 -8.69 14.49
N ALA A 403 -17.88 -9.00 15.15
CA ALA A 403 -17.95 -10.12 16.09
C ALA A 403 -17.51 -11.46 15.46
N ARG A 404 -17.78 -11.67 14.17
CA ARG A 404 -17.33 -12.88 13.45
C ARG A 404 -15.82 -12.98 13.31
N ILE A 405 -15.14 -11.84 13.21
CA ILE A 405 -13.68 -11.80 13.18
C ILE A 405 -13.13 -12.08 14.57
N THR A 406 -13.73 -11.49 15.63
CA THR A 406 -13.38 -11.79 17.01
C THR A 406 -13.58 -13.28 17.34
N ASP A 407 -14.68 -13.88 16.88
CA ASP A 407 -14.95 -15.31 17.08
C ASP A 407 -13.92 -16.20 16.35
N LEU A 408 -13.41 -15.76 15.19
CA LEU A 408 -12.43 -16.48 14.39
C LEU A 408 -11.01 -16.36 14.95
N THR A 409 -10.56 -15.13 15.26
CA THR A 409 -9.17 -14.82 15.62
C THR A 409 -8.93 -14.74 17.12
N GLY A 410 -10.00 -14.62 17.90
CA GLY A 410 -9.93 -14.36 19.34
C GLY A 410 -9.52 -12.92 19.68
N ILE A 411 -9.37 -12.03 18.68
CA ILE A 411 -8.92 -10.65 18.87
C ILE A 411 -10.15 -9.74 19.03
N SER A 412 -10.27 -9.08 20.19
CA SER A 412 -11.36 -8.15 20.49
C SER A 412 -10.93 -6.69 20.36
N ASP A 413 -11.92 -5.77 20.31
CA ASP A 413 -11.67 -4.33 20.28
C ASP A 413 -10.83 -3.87 21.49
N GLU A 414 -11.07 -4.44 22.69
CA GLU A 414 -10.34 -4.09 23.90
C GLU A 414 -8.86 -4.48 23.84
N MET A 415 -8.54 -5.59 23.17
CA MET A 415 -7.16 -6.05 23.01
C MET A 415 -6.34 -5.12 22.14
N VAL A 416 -6.95 -4.50 21.12
CA VAL A 416 -6.26 -3.63 20.16
C VAL A 416 -6.36 -2.15 20.48
N GLU A 417 -7.18 -1.74 21.45
CA GLU A 417 -7.44 -0.34 21.77
C GLU A 417 -6.14 0.46 22.03
N ASN A 418 -5.22 -0.13 22.80
CA ASN A 418 -3.95 0.49 23.15
C ASN A 418 -2.76 -0.03 22.32
N ALA A 419 -3.02 -0.87 21.31
CA ALA A 419 -1.99 -1.37 20.42
C ALA A 419 -1.48 -0.25 19.48
N PRO A 420 -0.25 -0.36 18.96
CA PRO A 420 0.26 0.57 17.96
C PRO A 420 -0.53 0.49 16.65
N THR A 421 -0.56 1.58 15.90
CA THR A 421 -1.13 1.56 14.54
C THR A 421 -0.16 0.93 13.55
N ILE A 422 -0.68 0.45 12.42
CA ILE A 422 0.15 -0.15 11.36
C ILE A 422 1.25 0.82 10.87
N GLN A 423 0.99 2.13 10.80
CA GLN A 423 1.97 3.13 10.39
C GLN A 423 3.12 3.28 11.38
N GLN A 424 2.88 3.03 12.67
CA GLN A 424 3.92 3.07 13.70
C GLN A 424 4.83 1.84 13.65
N VAL A 425 4.29 0.68 13.30
CA VAL A 425 4.99 -0.61 13.27
C VAL A 425 5.67 -0.87 11.93
N MET A 426 5.18 -0.27 10.84
CA MET A 426 5.62 -0.60 9.48
C MET A 426 7.15 -0.48 9.28
N GLY A 427 7.79 0.51 9.92
CA GLY A 427 9.25 0.67 9.83
C GLY A 427 10.02 -0.47 10.50
N ASP A 428 9.52 -0.98 11.62
CA ASP A 428 10.12 -2.09 12.34
C ASP A 428 9.90 -3.41 11.58
N PHE A 429 8.70 -3.61 11.04
CA PHE A 429 8.42 -4.79 10.21
C PHE A 429 9.23 -4.78 8.91
N TYR A 430 9.38 -3.62 8.25
CA TYR A 430 10.26 -3.49 7.10
C TYR A 430 11.71 -3.86 7.43
N LYS A 431 12.23 -3.37 8.58
CA LYS A 431 13.57 -3.73 9.05
C LYS A 431 13.70 -5.23 9.32
N PHE A 432 12.69 -5.86 9.91
CA PHE A 432 12.67 -7.30 10.16
C PHE A 432 12.74 -8.11 8.87
N CYS A 433 12.05 -7.69 7.82
CA CYS A 433 12.01 -8.37 6.53
C CYS A 433 13.18 -8.01 5.60
N PHE A 434 13.97 -6.96 5.91
CA PHE A 434 14.95 -6.43 5.00
C PHE A 434 16.02 -7.46 4.61
N GLY A 435 16.22 -7.66 3.29
CA GLY A 435 17.20 -8.58 2.72
C GLY A 435 16.86 -10.07 2.86
N SER A 436 15.63 -10.42 3.28
CA SER A 436 15.15 -11.80 3.38
C SER A 436 14.30 -12.20 2.18
N VAL A 437 14.06 -13.50 1.99
CA VAL A 437 12.96 -14.01 1.18
C VAL A 437 11.70 -13.98 2.03
N MET A 438 10.64 -13.36 1.52
CA MET A 438 9.35 -13.28 2.21
C MET A 438 8.44 -14.44 1.81
N VAL A 439 7.82 -15.08 2.79
CA VAL A 439 6.98 -16.26 2.60
C VAL A 439 5.67 -16.12 3.36
N ALA A 440 4.57 -16.53 2.74
CA ALA A 440 3.27 -16.67 3.40
C ALA A 440 2.50 -17.87 2.83
N HIS A 441 1.41 -18.25 3.48
CA HIS A 441 0.48 -19.22 2.94
C HIS A 441 -0.71 -18.50 2.31
N ASN A 442 -0.85 -18.55 0.96
CA ASN A 442 -1.70 -17.66 0.19
C ASN A 442 -1.18 -16.20 0.21
N LEU A 443 0.11 -16.08 -0.10
CA LEU A 443 0.89 -14.84 -0.06
C LEU A 443 0.19 -13.62 -0.67
N GLU A 444 -0.55 -13.83 -1.74
CA GLU A 444 -1.25 -12.74 -2.45
C GLU A 444 -2.20 -11.97 -1.53
N PHE A 445 -2.79 -12.63 -0.54
CA PHE A 445 -3.67 -12.01 0.46
C PHE A 445 -2.87 -11.10 1.41
N ASP A 446 -1.89 -11.67 2.13
CA ASP A 446 -1.12 -10.93 3.14
C ASP A 446 -0.26 -9.83 2.52
N TYR A 447 0.38 -10.15 1.39
CA TYR A 447 1.18 -9.18 0.67
C TYR A 447 0.34 -8.04 0.07
N GLY A 448 -0.90 -8.29 -0.30
CA GLY A 448 -1.85 -7.26 -0.71
C GLY A 448 -2.09 -6.22 0.39
N PHE A 449 -2.33 -6.66 1.63
CA PHE A 449 -2.43 -5.78 2.79
C PHE A 449 -1.11 -5.09 3.09
N LEU A 450 0.00 -5.83 3.09
CA LEU A 450 1.32 -5.26 3.33
C LEU A 450 1.62 -4.12 2.36
N ARG A 451 1.49 -4.35 1.07
CA ARG A 451 1.72 -3.34 0.04
C ARG A 451 0.85 -2.10 0.21
N TYR A 452 -0.43 -2.30 0.53
CA TYR A 452 -1.38 -1.21 0.71
C TYR A 452 -0.99 -0.28 1.87
N PHE A 453 -0.49 -0.83 2.99
CA PHE A 453 -0.11 -0.06 4.16
C PHE A 453 1.36 0.39 4.18
N ALA A 454 2.25 -0.33 3.52
CA ALA A 454 3.68 -0.02 3.48
C ALA A 454 3.97 1.26 2.69
N LYS A 455 3.37 1.40 1.53
CA LYS A 455 3.61 2.54 0.63
C LYS A 455 3.30 3.90 1.27
N PRO A 456 2.14 4.13 1.92
CA PRO A 456 1.88 5.36 2.65
C PRO A 456 2.88 5.63 3.77
N SER A 457 3.48 4.57 4.31
CA SER A 457 4.53 4.67 5.34
C SER A 457 5.92 4.95 4.76
N GLY A 458 6.04 4.94 3.44
CA GLY A 458 7.28 5.24 2.72
C GLY A 458 8.18 4.03 2.51
N TYR A 459 7.66 2.80 2.57
CA TYR A 459 8.41 1.56 2.39
C TYR A 459 7.93 0.79 1.16
N LEU A 460 8.87 0.16 0.45
CA LEU A 460 8.63 -0.77 -0.64
C LEU A 460 9.32 -2.09 -0.31
N PHE A 461 8.56 -3.16 -0.24
CA PHE A 461 9.07 -4.51 -0.03
C PHE A 461 9.39 -5.14 -1.39
N ASP A 462 10.64 -5.02 -1.81
CA ASP A 462 11.17 -5.57 -3.07
C ASP A 462 11.82 -6.96 -2.91
N ASN A 463 11.50 -7.61 -1.81
CA ASN A 463 12.00 -8.94 -1.47
C ASN A 463 11.56 -10.00 -2.49
N LYS A 464 12.37 -11.04 -2.70
CA LYS A 464 11.90 -12.29 -3.32
C LYS A 464 10.75 -12.87 -2.47
N LYS A 465 9.71 -13.35 -3.13
CA LYS A 465 8.48 -13.83 -2.49
C LYS A 465 8.21 -15.29 -2.85
N LEU A 466 7.72 -16.08 -1.90
CA LEU A 466 7.32 -17.46 -2.10
C LEU A 466 5.96 -17.72 -1.44
N ASP A 467 5.10 -18.45 -2.12
CA ASP A 467 3.78 -18.85 -1.64
C ASP A 467 3.73 -20.35 -1.37
N THR A 468 3.61 -20.75 -0.10
CA THR A 468 3.55 -22.17 0.27
C THR A 468 2.29 -22.88 -0.24
N LEU A 469 1.20 -22.14 -0.50
CA LEU A 469 0.01 -22.67 -1.15
C LEU A 469 0.33 -23.11 -2.59
N GLU A 470 1.05 -22.27 -3.33
CA GLU A 470 1.44 -22.56 -4.71
C GLU A 470 2.48 -23.68 -4.77
N LEU A 471 3.50 -23.65 -3.90
CA LEU A 471 4.49 -24.73 -3.79
C LEU A 471 3.85 -26.08 -3.44
N SER A 472 2.85 -26.07 -2.55
CA SER A 472 2.10 -27.27 -2.22
C SER A 472 1.35 -27.82 -3.44
N ARG A 473 0.66 -26.97 -4.18
CA ARG A 473 -0.02 -27.37 -5.42
C ARG A 473 0.93 -27.96 -6.45
N GLN A 474 2.12 -27.39 -6.60
CA GLN A 474 3.14 -27.90 -7.51
C GLN A 474 3.68 -29.27 -7.08
N LEU A 475 3.94 -29.46 -5.78
CA LEU A 475 4.42 -30.73 -5.24
C LEU A 475 3.41 -31.85 -5.53
N PHE A 476 2.14 -31.62 -5.25
CA PHE A 476 1.08 -32.64 -5.46
C PHE A 476 0.78 -32.89 -6.94
N ALA A 477 0.91 -31.87 -7.82
CA ALA A 477 0.73 -32.02 -9.26
C ALA A 477 1.85 -32.81 -9.94
N LYS A 478 3.06 -32.87 -9.37
CA LYS A 478 4.22 -33.58 -9.92
C LYS A 478 4.24 -35.09 -9.61
N ASP A 479 3.18 -35.67 -9.03
CA ASP A 479 3.13 -37.07 -8.56
C ASP A 479 4.28 -37.50 -7.63
N ARG A 480 5.00 -36.53 -7.08
CA ARG A 480 6.13 -36.77 -6.17
C ARG A 480 5.69 -37.03 -4.72
N PHE A 481 4.43 -36.72 -4.43
CA PHE A 481 3.84 -37.02 -3.14
C PHE A 481 3.17 -38.40 -3.15
N ARG A 482 3.65 -39.33 -2.32
CA ARG A 482 3.09 -40.69 -2.17
C ARG A 482 1.96 -40.75 -1.13
N GLY A 483 1.21 -39.69 -0.96
CA GLY A 483 0.05 -39.62 -0.07
C GLY A 483 -1.24 -39.33 -0.83
N GLU A 484 -2.37 -39.35 -0.11
CA GLU A 484 -3.61 -38.86 -0.68
C GLU A 484 -3.52 -37.36 -0.93
N GLU A 485 -3.90 -36.92 -2.14
CA GLU A 485 -3.98 -35.49 -2.46
C GLU A 485 -5.01 -34.84 -1.51
N PRO A 486 -4.67 -33.80 -0.75
CA PRO A 486 -5.62 -33.13 0.10
C PRO A 486 -6.72 -32.51 -0.76
N GLY A 487 -7.97 -32.69 -0.38
CA GLY A 487 -9.12 -32.11 -1.08
C GLY A 487 -9.11 -30.57 -1.09
N LYS A 488 -8.33 -29.97 -0.17
CA LYS A 488 -8.09 -28.53 -0.04
C LYS A 488 -6.63 -28.29 0.36
N PHE A 489 -6.09 -27.17 -0.10
CA PHE A 489 -4.71 -26.73 0.21
C PHE A 489 -4.71 -25.61 1.24
N THR A 490 -5.58 -25.67 2.26
CA THR A 490 -5.58 -24.74 3.38
C THR A 490 -4.49 -25.11 4.39
N LEU A 491 -4.00 -24.17 5.16
CA LEU A 491 -2.89 -24.38 6.08
C LEU A 491 -3.20 -25.50 7.08
N ASP A 492 -4.42 -25.53 7.63
CA ASP A 492 -4.87 -26.56 8.58
C ASP A 492 -4.92 -27.98 7.99
N VAL A 493 -5.22 -28.11 6.70
CA VAL A 493 -5.21 -29.41 6.00
C VAL A 493 -3.77 -29.84 5.71
N LEU A 494 -2.93 -28.91 5.24
CA LEU A 494 -1.54 -29.23 4.92
C LEU A 494 -0.72 -29.53 6.17
N THR A 495 -0.89 -28.76 7.26
CA THR A 495 -0.20 -29.04 8.53
C THR A 495 -0.52 -30.43 9.06
N LYS A 496 -1.79 -30.85 9.00
CA LYS A 496 -2.19 -32.24 9.34
C LYS A 496 -1.55 -33.27 8.43
N SER A 497 -1.50 -33.01 7.11
CA SER A 497 -0.91 -33.94 6.13
C SER A 497 0.60 -34.11 6.29
N PHE A 498 1.28 -33.10 6.81
CA PHE A 498 2.72 -33.10 7.04
C PHE A 498 3.10 -33.31 8.52
N GLU A 499 2.12 -33.61 9.38
CA GLU A 499 2.29 -33.82 10.83
C GLU A 499 2.95 -32.62 11.52
N ILE A 500 2.59 -31.39 11.11
CA ILE A 500 3.07 -30.14 11.68
C ILE A 500 2.10 -29.73 12.80
N PRO A 501 2.58 -29.50 14.02
CA PRO A 501 1.75 -28.96 15.08
C PRO A 501 1.20 -27.56 14.70
N LEU A 502 -0.09 -27.36 14.89
CA LEU A 502 -0.74 -26.06 14.74
C LEU A 502 -1.64 -25.83 15.94
N ASP A 503 -1.04 -25.28 17.00
CA ASP A 503 -1.76 -24.87 18.20
C ASP A 503 -2.23 -23.42 18.02
N ASN A 504 -3.45 -23.10 18.45
CA ASN A 504 -4.04 -21.77 18.31
C ASN A 504 -4.06 -21.23 16.85
N ALA A 505 -4.61 -22.01 15.92
CA ALA A 505 -4.91 -21.53 14.57
C ALA A 505 -5.67 -20.19 14.61
N HIS A 506 -5.46 -19.35 13.61
CA HIS A 506 -5.94 -17.97 13.52
C HIS A 506 -5.32 -17.02 14.58
N ARG A 507 -4.05 -17.28 14.92
CA ARG A 507 -3.14 -16.34 15.54
C ARG A 507 -1.91 -16.24 14.66
N SER A 508 -1.68 -15.04 14.14
CA SER A 508 -0.73 -14.81 13.05
C SER A 508 0.69 -15.35 13.31
N LEU A 509 1.19 -15.32 14.55
CA LEU A 509 2.49 -15.90 14.87
C LEU A 509 2.49 -17.44 14.78
N CYS A 510 1.41 -18.09 15.21
CA CYS A 510 1.28 -19.55 15.15
C CYS A 510 1.16 -20.03 13.69
N ASP A 511 0.37 -19.32 12.89
CA ASP A 511 0.18 -19.62 11.48
C ASP A 511 1.47 -19.36 10.66
N ALA A 512 2.21 -18.29 10.96
CA ALA A 512 3.53 -18.03 10.39
C ALA A 512 4.55 -19.13 10.75
N ALA A 513 4.60 -19.58 11.99
CA ALA A 513 5.49 -20.67 12.42
C ALA A 513 5.14 -22.00 11.75
N ALA A 514 3.85 -22.35 11.70
CA ALA A 514 3.37 -23.55 11.02
C ALA A 514 3.69 -23.50 9.52
N THR A 515 3.53 -22.32 8.87
CA THR A 515 3.90 -22.09 7.48
C THR A 515 5.41 -22.23 7.25
N ALA A 516 6.25 -21.81 8.19
CA ALA A 516 7.70 -22.01 8.12
C ALA A 516 8.08 -23.50 8.15
N HIS A 517 7.46 -24.28 9.04
CA HIS A 517 7.65 -25.73 9.06
C HIS A 517 7.11 -26.39 7.77
N LEU A 518 5.98 -25.92 7.26
CA LEU A 518 5.44 -26.40 5.98
C LEU A 518 6.43 -26.16 4.83
N LEU A 519 6.98 -24.95 4.70
CA LEU A 519 7.99 -24.64 3.70
C LEU A 519 9.18 -25.61 3.79
N LYS A 520 9.69 -25.85 5.00
CA LYS A 520 10.79 -26.79 5.23
C LYS A 520 10.43 -28.20 4.74
N LYS A 521 9.27 -28.71 5.08
CA LYS A 521 8.76 -30.03 4.68
C LYS A 521 8.57 -30.13 3.16
N LEU A 522 8.07 -29.10 2.50
CA LEU A 522 7.91 -29.05 1.04
C LEU A 522 9.27 -29.18 0.34
N LEU A 523 10.29 -28.42 0.80
CA LEU A 523 11.64 -28.45 0.22
C LEU A 523 12.44 -29.71 0.59
N GLU A 524 12.16 -30.34 1.73
CA GLU A 524 12.68 -31.68 2.05
C GLU A 524 12.12 -32.76 1.09
N LYS A 525 10.87 -32.60 0.62
CA LYS A 525 10.24 -33.53 -0.33
C LYS A 525 10.70 -33.31 -1.76
N ASP A 526 10.83 -32.08 -2.18
CA ASP A 526 11.26 -31.70 -3.52
C ASP A 526 12.09 -30.39 -3.49
N PRO A 527 13.43 -30.47 -3.43
CA PRO A 527 14.29 -29.28 -3.46
C PRO A 527 14.20 -28.44 -4.74
N GLU A 528 13.64 -28.99 -5.82
CA GLU A 528 13.48 -28.33 -7.12
C GLU A 528 12.14 -27.57 -7.24
N LEU A 529 11.42 -27.36 -6.14
CA LEU A 529 10.19 -26.55 -6.13
C LEU A 529 10.45 -25.04 -6.27
N ILE A 530 11.67 -24.59 -5.95
CA ILE A 530 12.07 -23.18 -5.97
C ILE A 530 13.22 -22.95 -6.93
#